data_386ab4e019b7f5b964649e4886c3db1a
#
_entry.id   386ab4e019b7f5b964649e4886c3db1a
#
_cell.length_a   1.000
_cell.length_b   1.000
_cell.length_c   1.000
_cell.angle_alpha   90.00
_cell.angle_beta   90.00
_cell.angle_gamma   90.00
#
_symmetry.space_group_name_H-M   'P 1'
#
loop_
_entity.id
_entity.type
_entity.pdbx_description
1 polymer ?
#
loop_
_entity_poly.entity_id
_entity_poly.type
_entity_poly.pdbx_seq_one_letter_code
_entity_poly.pdbx_strand_id
1 'polypeptide(L)'
;IQKYTDSSISKTVNAPNNHTVEDVQTLYRLAYELGCKGITYMRDGSRVGVLSHIEEKKPEQEAQQAQQALMMEPVTSIQQGIKPVPAVLQGYTRHVSAPEGKVNITINSDEHGPFEVFVNVGKAGSDISALAEALGRLISLNLRILSPLSQTDRAREIADQLRGIGGSRSVGFGMQQVRSLPDAVARVLELHIESLEKQETEKQVTPSD
;
A
#
# COMPACT_ATOMS: atom_id res chain seq x y z
N ILE A 1 -19.28 -17.69 -24.43
CA ILE A 1 -19.67 -17.63 -23.01
C ILE A 1 -20.79 -16.58 -22.82
N GLN A 2 -20.65 -15.36 -23.31
CA GLN A 2 -21.59 -14.25 -23.11
C GLN A 2 -23.01 -14.53 -23.63
N LYS A 3 -23.15 -15.37 -24.68
CA LYS A 3 -24.43 -15.81 -25.24
C LYS A 3 -25.29 -16.63 -24.27
N TYR A 4 -24.66 -17.29 -23.29
CA TYR A 4 -25.30 -18.25 -22.39
C TYR A 4 -25.37 -17.73 -20.92
N THR A 5 -25.04 -16.46 -20.70
CA THR A 5 -25.11 -15.81 -19.39
C THR A 5 -26.22 -14.77 -19.36
N ASP A 6 -27.09 -14.84 -18.37
CA ASP A 6 -28.19 -13.87 -18.19
C ASP A 6 -27.66 -12.47 -17.82
N SER A 7 -26.61 -12.43 -16.99
CA SER A 7 -25.87 -11.22 -16.65
C SER A 7 -24.79 -10.94 -17.69
N SER A 8 -24.52 -9.65 -17.95
CA SER A 8 -23.44 -9.27 -18.90
C SER A 8 -22.07 -9.61 -18.34
N ILE A 9 -21.20 -10.15 -19.20
CA ILE A 9 -19.78 -10.28 -18.90
C ILE A 9 -19.06 -9.13 -19.60
N SER A 10 -18.36 -8.31 -18.82
CA SER A 10 -17.52 -7.25 -19.37
C SER A 10 -16.23 -7.86 -19.95
N LYS A 11 -15.94 -7.57 -21.21
CA LYS A 11 -14.67 -7.87 -21.87
C LYS A 11 -13.87 -6.60 -22.01
N THR A 12 -12.68 -6.55 -21.42
CA THR A 12 -11.75 -5.45 -21.61
C THR A 12 -11.02 -5.61 -22.94
N VAL A 13 -11.06 -4.58 -23.77
CA VAL A 13 -10.26 -4.44 -24.98
C VAL A 13 -9.07 -3.57 -24.65
N ASN A 14 -7.87 -4.16 -24.69
CA ASN A 14 -6.63 -3.43 -24.51
C ASN A 14 -6.19 -2.86 -25.87
N ALA A 15 -5.97 -1.57 -25.91
CA ALA A 15 -5.58 -0.86 -27.12
C ALA A 15 -4.21 -0.23 -26.96
N PRO A 16 -3.40 -0.17 -28.04
CA PRO A 16 -2.10 0.47 -28.00
C PRO A 16 -2.21 1.98 -27.75
N ASN A 17 -1.12 2.60 -27.30
CA ASN A 17 -1.08 4.00 -26.90
C ASN A 17 -1.44 5.00 -28.03
N ASN A 18 -1.27 4.61 -29.30
CA ASN A 18 -1.55 5.42 -30.48
C ASN A 18 -3.03 5.36 -30.95
N HIS A 19 -3.92 4.65 -30.23
CA HIS A 19 -5.34 4.62 -30.56
C HIS A 19 -5.96 6.01 -30.47
N THR A 20 -6.71 6.36 -31.53
CA THR A 20 -7.41 7.66 -31.68
C THR A 20 -8.84 7.59 -31.12
N VAL A 21 -9.51 8.74 -31.06
CA VAL A 21 -10.92 8.82 -30.67
C VAL A 21 -11.83 8.11 -31.70
N GLU A 22 -11.47 8.18 -32.97
CA GLU A 22 -12.19 7.51 -34.08
C GLU A 22 -12.10 5.98 -33.94
N ASP A 23 -10.94 5.45 -33.52
CA ASP A 23 -10.78 4.02 -33.29
C ASP A 23 -11.68 3.54 -32.14
N VAL A 24 -11.78 4.32 -31.08
CA VAL A 24 -12.66 4.03 -29.95
C VAL A 24 -14.14 4.07 -30.38
N GLN A 25 -14.56 5.05 -31.18
CA GLN A 25 -15.91 5.13 -31.70
C GLN A 25 -16.26 3.92 -32.57
N THR A 26 -15.34 3.52 -33.44
CA THR A 26 -15.48 2.34 -34.29
C THR A 26 -15.62 1.06 -33.46
N LEU A 27 -14.83 0.92 -32.41
CA LEU A 27 -14.92 -0.22 -31.51
C LEU A 27 -16.28 -0.32 -30.80
N TYR A 28 -16.78 0.78 -30.25
CA TYR A 28 -18.09 0.79 -29.59
C TYR A 28 -19.23 0.55 -30.55
N ARG A 29 -19.16 1.09 -31.81
CA ARG A 29 -20.15 0.84 -32.85
C ARG A 29 -20.17 -0.63 -33.23
N LEU A 30 -19.00 -1.24 -33.44
CA LEU A 30 -18.89 -2.66 -33.77
C LEU A 30 -19.45 -3.54 -32.64
N ALA A 31 -19.14 -3.21 -31.38
CA ALA A 31 -19.68 -3.93 -30.24
C ALA A 31 -21.22 -3.87 -30.18
N TYR A 32 -21.79 -2.73 -30.49
CA TYR A 32 -23.23 -2.56 -30.57
C TYR A 32 -23.85 -3.38 -31.70
N GLU A 33 -23.27 -3.32 -32.92
CA GLU A 33 -23.74 -4.08 -34.11
C GLU A 33 -23.65 -5.62 -33.88
N LEU A 34 -22.63 -6.06 -33.11
CA LEU A 34 -22.47 -7.47 -32.75
C LEU A 34 -23.38 -7.90 -31.59
N GLY A 35 -24.19 -7.00 -31.03
CA GLY A 35 -25.06 -7.29 -29.89
C GLY A 35 -24.36 -7.61 -28.60
N CYS A 36 -23.17 -7.05 -28.37
CA CYS A 36 -22.46 -7.21 -27.12
C CYS A 36 -23.20 -6.52 -25.97
N LYS A 37 -23.43 -7.23 -24.87
CA LYS A 37 -24.13 -6.68 -23.69
C LYS A 37 -23.26 -5.72 -22.87
N GLY A 38 -21.93 -5.81 -22.97
CA GLY A 38 -20.97 -4.95 -22.25
C GLY A 38 -19.60 -5.03 -22.87
N ILE A 39 -18.89 -3.92 -22.86
CA ILE A 39 -17.49 -3.79 -23.31
C ILE A 39 -16.79 -2.77 -22.43
N THR A 40 -15.54 -3.03 -22.10
CA THR A 40 -14.64 -2.10 -21.40
C THR A 40 -13.45 -1.83 -22.30
N TYR A 41 -13.03 -0.57 -22.38
CA TYR A 41 -11.88 -0.14 -23.17
C TYR A 41 -10.76 0.35 -22.26
N MET A 42 -9.54 -0.08 -22.53
CA MET A 42 -8.35 0.37 -21.84
C MET A 42 -7.25 0.68 -22.85
N ARG A 43 -6.74 1.91 -22.84
CA ARG A 43 -5.61 2.32 -23.67
C ARG A 43 -4.33 2.18 -22.86
N ASP A 44 -3.30 1.63 -23.49
CA ASP A 44 -1.98 1.49 -22.88
C ASP A 44 -1.42 2.86 -22.47
N GLY A 45 -0.84 2.97 -21.28
CA GLY A 45 -0.36 4.23 -20.72
C GLY A 45 -1.41 5.16 -20.11
N SER A 46 -2.72 4.82 -20.14
CA SER A 46 -3.77 5.66 -19.54
C SER A 46 -3.87 5.55 -18.02
N ARG A 47 -3.34 4.48 -17.42
CA ARG A 47 -3.18 4.29 -15.98
C ARG A 47 -1.86 3.60 -15.70
N VAL A 48 -1.06 4.14 -14.80
CA VAL A 48 0.19 3.52 -14.36
C VAL A 48 -0.15 2.27 -13.53
N GLY A 49 0.29 1.09 -13.97
CA GLY A 49 0.34 -0.11 -13.13
C GLY A 49 -0.73 -1.18 -13.32
N VAL A 50 -1.56 -1.17 -14.39
CA VAL A 50 -2.57 -2.21 -14.61
C VAL A 50 -2.41 -2.85 -15.98
N LEU A 51 -1.68 -3.95 -16.07
CA LEU A 51 -1.45 -4.82 -17.24
C LEU A 51 -0.63 -4.19 -18.37
N SER A 52 0.66 -4.51 -18.43
CA SER A 52 1.50 -4.34 -19.63
C SER A 52 1.46 -5.61 -20.48
N HIS A 53 1.32 -5.48 -21.79
CA HIS A 53 1.57 -6.55 -22.75
C HIS A 53 3.06 -6.90 -22.71
N ILE A 54 3.38 -8.18 -22.56
CA ILE A 54 4.72 -8.69 -22.83
C ILE A 54 4.82 -8.81 -24.35
N GLU A 55 5.45 -7.85 -25.02
CA GLU A 55 5.84 -8.01 -26.42
C GLU A 55 7.08 -8.92 -26.49
N GLU A 56 6.96 -10.01 -27.22
CA GLU A 56 8.13 -10.79 -27.65
C GLU A 56 8.97 -9.93 -28.61
N LYS A 57 10.06 -9.38 -28.11
CA LYS A 57 11.02 -8.58 -28.90
C LYS A 57 11.84 -9.48 -29.82
N LYS A 58 11.85 -9.14 -31.12
CA LYS A 58 12.77 -9.74 -32.10
C LYS A 58 14.22 -9.30 -31.82
N PRO A 59 15.23 -10.18 -32.04
CA PRO A 59 16.61 -9.93 -31.60
C PRO A 59 17.37 -8.79 -32.32
N GLU A 60 16.82 -8.18 -33.35
CA GLU A 60 17.51 -7.12 -34.12
C GLU A 60 17.36 -5.68 -33.53
N GLN A 61 16.47 -5.48 -32.54
CA GLN A 61 16.28 -4.17 -31.91
C GLN A 61 17.12 -3.97 -30.64
N GLU A 62 17.75 -5.01 -30.13
CA GLU A 62 18.56 -4.91 -28.89
C GLU A 62 19.88 -4.17 -29.08
N ALA A 63 20.47 -4.20 -30.28
CA ALA A 63 21.77 -3.57 -30.53
C ALA A 63 21.71 -2.02 -30.64
N GLN A 64 20.58 -1.43 -31.01
CA GLN A 64 20.42 0.03 -31.11
C GLN A 64 19.95 0.66 -29.80
N GLN A 65 19.22 -0.07 -28.97
CA GLN A 65 18.78 0.40 -27.65
C GLN A 65 19.89 0.33 -26.59
N ALA A 66 20.85 -0.58 -26.73
CA ALA A 66 22.01 -0.67 -25.84
C ALA A 66 22.96 0.55 -25.93
N GLN A 67 23.04 1.23 -27.08
CA GLN A 67 23.87 2.44 -27.26
C GLN A 67 23.19 3.71 -26.72
N GLN A 68 21.86 3.78 -26.68
CA GLN A 68 21.11 4.90 -26.06
C GLN A 68 20.98 4.77 -24.53
N ALA A 69 21.03 3.55 -24.00
CA ALA A 69 20.98 3.31 -22.54
C ALA A 69 22.26 3.72 -21.80
N LEU A 70 23.37 3.91 -22.52
CA LEU A 70 24.65 4.36 -21.95
C LEU A 70 24.71 5.87 -21.62
N MET A 71 23.69 6.66 -22.01
CA MET A 71 23.62 8.10 -21.73
C MET A 71 22.49 8.50 -20.76
N MET A 72 21.69 7.55 -20.27
CA MET A 72 20.74 7.80 -19.21
C MET A 72 21.29 7.27 -17.89
N GLU A 73 21.35 8.12 -16.88
CA GLU A 73 21.64 7.67 -15.51
C GLU A 73 20.75 6.48 -15.16
N PRO A 74 21.28 5.45 -14.48
CA PRO A 74 20.48 4.27 -14.16
C PRO A 74 19.32 4.70 -13.28
N VAL A 75 18.11 4.68 -13.83
CA VAL A 75 16.89 4.65 -13.01
C VAL A 75 17.05 3.40 -12.13
N THR A 76 17.32 3.62 -10.86
CA THR A 76 17.50 2.57 -9.86
C THR A 76 16.34 1.59 -10.03
N SER A 77 16.64 0.37 -10.46
CA SER A 77 15.64 -0.68 -10.61
C SER A 77 14.89 -0.79 -9.30
N ILE A 78 13.60 -0.46 -9.29
CA ILE A 78 12.76 -0.61 -8.11
C ILE A 78 12.81 -2.10 -7.77
N GLN A 79 13.51 -2.44 -6.71
CA GLN A 79 13.52 -3.81 -6.20
C GLN A 79 12.09 -4.13 -5.77
N GLN A 80 11.41 -4.94 -6.56
CA GLN A 80 10.08 -5.42 -6.22
C GLN A 80 10.24 -6.63 -5.28
N GLY A 81 9.63 -6.55 -4.11
CA GLY A 81 9.68 -7.65 -3.15
C GLY A 81 9.22 -7.23 -1.75
N ILE A 82 9.29 -8.18 -0.85
CA ILE A 82 8.97 -8.01 0.57
C ILE A 82 10.23 -8.32 1.37
N LYS A 83 10.62 -7.42 2.26
CA LYS A 83 11.74 -7.64 3.18
C LYS A 83 11.48 -8.90 4.04
N PRO A 84 12.46 -9.82 4.16
CA PRO A 84 12.36 -10.94 5.09
C PRO A 84 12.32 -10.42 6.53
N VAL A 85 11.68 -11.18 7.43
CA VAL A 85 11.66 -10.83 8.85
C VAL A 85 13.02 -11.17 9.46
N PRO A 86 13.73 -10.22 10.09
CA PRO A 86 14.95 -10.49 10.82
C PRO A 86 14.71 -11.43 12.01
N ALA A 87 15.76 -12.15 12.44
CA ALA A 87 15.67 -13.04 13.59
C ALA A 87 15.42 -12.27 14.92
N VAL A 88 15.84 -11.02 15.00
CA VAL A 88 15.68 -10.16 16.17
C VAL A 88 15.27 -8.77 15.71
N LEU A 89 14.23 -8.24 16.32
CA LEU A 89 13.76 -6.85 16.16
C LEU A 89 13.65 -6.20 17.52
N GLN A 90 13.87 -4.90 17.57
CA GLN A 90 13.65 -4.10 18.78
C GLN A 90 12.31 -3.40 18.69
N GLY A 91 11.57 -3.33 19.80
CA GLY A 91 10.29 -2.68 19.81
C GLY A 91 9.75 -2.46 21.22
N TYR A 92 8.57 -1.88 21.28
CA TYR A 92 7.86 -1.66 22.52
C TYR A 92 6.36 -1.86 22.34
N THR A 93 5.69 -2.11 23.47
CA THR A 93 4.22 -2.24 23.51
C THR A 93 3.63 -1.04 24.24
N ARG A 94 2.62 -0.40 23.61
CA ARG A 94 1.78 0.61 24.26
C ARG A 94 0.40 0.04 24.59
N HIS A 95 -0.10 0.42 25.76
CA HIS A 95 -1.44 0.12 26.20
C HIS A 95 -2.33 1.34 26.00
N VAL A 96 -3.38 1.23 25.20
CA VAL A 96 -4.32 2.30 24.89
C VAL A 96 -5.74 1.86 25.19
N SER A 97 -6.54 2.75 25.77
CA SER A 97 -7.98 2.52 25.92
C SER A 97 -8.71 3.00 24.68
N ALA A 98 -9.43 2.11 24.02
CA ALA A 98 -10.28 2.40 22.86
C ALA A 98 -11.74 1.98 23.18
N PRO A 99 -12.73 2.40 22.37
CA PRO A 99 -14.13 2.00 22.55
C PRO A 99 -14.34 0.48 22.57
N GLU A 100 -13.47 -0.26 21.87
CA GLU A 100 -13.48 -1.71 21.77
C GLU A 100 -12.84 -2.40 23.00
N GLY A 101 -12.19 -1.63 23.88
CA GLY A 101 -11.56 -2.14 25.09
C GLY A 101 -10.10 -1.68 25.25
N LYS A 102 -9.37 -2.38 26.11
CA LYS A 102 -7.92 -2.17 26.25
C LYS A 102 -7.20 -2.80 25.07
N VAL A 103 -6.43 -1.99 24.36
CA VAL A 103 -5.66 -2.37 23.18
C VAL A 103 -4.18 -2.39 23.53
N ASN A 104 -3.49 -3.46 23.16
CA ASN A 104 -2.05 -3.58 23.23
C ASN A 104 -1.50 -3.48 21.81
N ILE A 105 -0.71 -2.45 21.54
CA ILE A 105 -0.12 -2.20 20.23
C ILE A 105 1.39 -2.31 20.40
N THR A 106 1.97 -3.31 19.73
CA THR A 106 3.42 -3.53 19.70
C THR A 106 3.94 -3.08 18.34
N ILE A 107 4.97 -2.23 18.34
CA ILE A 107 5.67 -1.81 17.14
C ILE A 107 7.11 -2.24 17.28
N ASN A 108 7.58 -3.05 16.35
CA ASN A 108 8.97 -3.43 16.20
C ASN A 108 9.59 -2.68 15.02
N SER A 109 10.86 -2.30 15.18
CA SER A 109 11.63 -1.54 14.19
C SER A 109 12.91 -2.27 13.83
N ASP A 110 13.35 -2.08 12.59
CA ASP A 110 14.70 -2.37 12.13
C ASP A 110 15.53 -1.06 12.08
N GLU A 111 16.70 -1.11 11.47
CA GLU A 111 17.58 0.04 11.29
C GLU A 111 17.02 1.15 10.36
N HIS A 112 15.93 0.85 9.64
CA HIS A 112 15.31 1.76 8.67
C HIS A 112 13.96 2.33 9.15
N GLY A 113 13.51 1.94 10.34
CA GLY A 113 12.26 2.43 10.93
C GLY A 113 11.26 1.34 11.32
N PRO A 114 9.97 1.68 11.44
CA PRO A 114 8.92 0.73 11.82
C PRO A 114 8.83 -0.43 10.83
N PHE A 115 8.88 -1.67 11.33
CA PHE A 115 8.96 -2.88 10.51
C PHE A 115 7.72 -3.76 10.60
N GLU A 116 7.20 -3.96 11.82
CA GLU A 116 5.99 -4.75 12.05
C GLU A 116 5.15 -4.21 13.21
N VAL A 117 3.85 -4.43 13.13
CA VAL A 117 2.86 -3.97 14.09
C VAL A 117 1.96 -5.13 14.50
N PHE A 118 1.85 -5.35 15.80
CA PHE A 118 0.90 -6.29 16.39
C PHE A 118 -0.17 -5.52 17.15
N VAL A 119 -1.42 -5.88 16.92
CA VAL A 119 -2.57 -5.25 17.56
C VAL A 119 -3.40 -6.32 18.26
N ASN A 120 -3.50 -6.24 19.59
CA ASN A 120 -4.26 -7.16 20.39
C ASN A 120 -5.31 -6.43 21.19
N VAL A 121 -6.58 -6.87 21.10
CA VAL A 121 -7.71 -6.28 21.79
C VAL A 121 -8.74 -7.35 22.17
N GLY A 122 -9.40 -7.17 23.29
CA GLY A 122 -10.47 -8.07 23.74
C GLY A 122 -10.00 -9.46 24.13
N LYS A 123 -10.91 -10.43 24.02
CA LYS A 123 -10.63 -11.85 24.30
C LYS A 123 -10.13 -12.52 23.02
N ALA A 124 -9.17 -13.43 23.16
CA ALA A 124 -8.70 -14.26 22.03
C ALA A 124 -9.90 -14.99 21.39
N GLY A 125 -9.94 -15.00 20.05
CA GLY A 125 -11.00 -15.63 19.28
C GLY A 125 -12.29 -14.80 19.13
N SER A 126 -12.32 -13.56 19.60
CA SER A 126 -13.43 -12.64 19.30
C SER A 126 -13.27 -12.00 17.92
N ASP A 127 -14.38 -11.57 17.29
CA ASP A 127 -14.38 -10.92 15.98
C ASP A 127 -13.49 -9.69 15.97
N ILE A 128 -13.53 -8.89 17.05
CA ILE A 128 -12.70 -7.70 17.16
C ILE A 128 -11.21 -8.05 17.26
N SER A 129 -10.86 -9.16 17.94
CA SER A 129 -9.47 -9.64 17.99
C SER A 129 -8.98 -10.09 16.61
N ALA A 130 -9.84 -10.75 15.84
CA ALA A 130 -9.50 -11.16 14.46
C ALA A 130 -9.28 -9.96 13.53
N LEU A 131 -10.15 -8.93 13.63
CA LEU A 131 -10.01 -7.69 12.87
C LEU A 131 -8.74 -6.91 13.27
N ALA A 132 -8.43 -6.86 14.56
CA ALA A 132 -7.21 -6.23 15.07
C ALA A 132 -5.95 -6.91 14.54
N GLU A 133 -5.92 -8.24 14.56
CA GLU A 133 -4.83 -9.04 14.00
C GLU A 133 -4.68 -8.80 12.49
N ALA A 134 -5.79 -8.80 11.75
CA ALA A 134 -5.78 -8.52 10.31
C ALA A 134 -5.22 -7.13 10.01
N LEU A 135 -5.62 -6.10 10.76
CA LEU A 135 -5.10 -4.74 10.64
C LEU A 135 -3.58 -4.70 10.87
N GLY A 136 -3.10 -5.31 11.97
CA GLY A 136 -1.67 -5.38 12.26
C GLY A 136 -0.87 -6.09 11.18
N ARG A 137 -1.38 -7.21 10.64
CA ARG A 137 -0.74 -7.95 9.54
C ARG A 137 -0.67 -7.13 8.25
N LEU A 138 -1.73 -6.39 7.89
CA LEU A 138 -1.76 -5.53 6.70
C LEU A 138 -0.79 -4.35 6.82
N ILE A 139 -0.70 -3.73 8.00
CA ILE A 139 0.26 -2.67 8.27
C ILE A 139 1.69 -3.23 8.15
N SER A 140 1.98 -4.36 8.81
CA SER A 140 3.28 -5.01 8.77
C SER A 140 3.70 -5.39 7.34
N LEU A 141 2.77 -5.91 6.53
CA LEU A 141 3.02 -6.22 5.13
C LEU A 141 3.39 -4.95 4.35
N ASN A 142 2.63 -3.86 4.52
CA ASN A 142 2.90 -2.59 3.85
C ASN A 142 4.29 -2.03 4.23
N LEU A 143 4.66 -2.06 5.51
CA LEU A 143 5.96 -1.59 5.98
C LEU A 143 7.14 -2.41 5.42
N ARG A 144 6.92 -3.68 5.09
CA ARG A 144 7.94 -4.59 4.56
C ARG A 144 8.06 -4.57 3.04
N ILE A 145 7.08 -4.06 2.32
CA ILE A 145 7.15 -3.93 0.86
C ILE A 145 8.33 -3.03 0.49
N LEU A 146 9.18 -3.47 -0.44
CA LEU A 146 10.24 -2.65 -0.99
C LEU A 146 9.63 -1.52 -1.83
N SER A 147 9.95 -0.28 -1.49
CA SER A 147 9.34 0.92 -2.05
C SER A 147 10.36 2.06 -2.07
N PRO A 148 10.23 3.03 -2.99
CA PRO A 148 10.99 4.27 -2.95
C PRO A 148 10.73 5.11 -1.68
N LEU A 149 9.55 4.98 -1.08
CA LEU A 149 9.23 5.62 0.20
C LEU A 149 9.91 4.89 1.36
N SER A 150 10.47 5.64 2.30
CA SER A 150 11.06 5.08 3.52
C SER A 150 10.00 4.32 4.35
N GLN A 151 10.44 3.44 5.24
CA GLN A 151 9.53 2.76 6.17
C GLN A 151 8.81 3.77 7.09
N THR A 152 9.53 4.80 7.54
CA THR A 152 8.98 5.87 8.38
C THR A 152 7.92 6.69 7.65
N ASP A 153 8.15 7.05 6.38
CA ASP A 153 7.16 7.79 5.59
C ASP A 153 5.92 6.95 5.33
N ARG A 154 6.08 5.66 5.03
CA ARG A 154 4.93 4.75 4.88
C ARG A 154 4.15 4.58 6.18
N ALA A 155 4.85 4.50 7.32
CA ALA A 155 4.18 4.45 8.62
C ALA A 155 3.39 5.74 8.90
N ARG A 156 3.90 6.89 8.48
CA ARG A 156 3.21 8.19 8.57
C ARG A 156 1.95 8.20 7.69
N GLU A 157 2.06 7.80 6.43
CA GLU A 157 0.93 7.69 5.52
C GLU A 157 -0.15 6.73 6.06
N ILE A 158 0.25 5.59 6.63
CA ILE A 158 -0.69 4.65 7.26
C ILE A 158 -1.37 5.31 8.46
N ALA A 159 -0.63 6.02 9.31
CA ALA A 159 -1.20 6.70 10.47
C ALA A 159 -2.21 7.78 10.03
N ASP A 160 -1.91 8.55 9.00
CA ASP A 160 -2.80 9.56 8.44
C ASP A 160 -4.11 8.94 7.89
N GLN A 161 -4.03 7.79 7.23
CA GLN A 161 -5.23 7.08 6.75
C GLN A 161 -6.10 6.51 7.88
N LEU A 162 -5.50 6.12 8.99
CA LEU A 162 -6.21 5.54 10.13
C LEU A 162 -6.72 6.58 11.13
N ARG A 163 -6.11 7.78 11.13
CA ARG A 163 -6.45 8.87 12.05
C ARG A 163 -7.90 9.32 11.88
N GLY A 164 -8.59 9.47 13.00
CA GLY A 164 -9.94 10.00 13.02
C GLY A 164 -11.03 9.03 12.57
N ILE A 165 -10.69 7.81 12.14
CA ILE A 165 -11.70 6.77 11.91
C ILE A 165 -12.43 6.54 13.21
N GLY A 166 -13.74 6.79 13.21
CA GLY A 166 -14.59 6.72 14.39
C GLY A 166 -15.76 5.77 14.25
N GLY A 167 -16.21 5.24 15.36
CA GLY A 167 -17.44 4.48 15.51
C GLY A 167 -18.51 5.27 16.27
N SER A 168 -19.48 4.55 16.83
CA SER A 168 -20.58 5.14 17.62
C SER A 168 -20.15 5.64 19.02
N ARG A 169 -18.97 5.27 19.49
CA ARG A 169 -18.43 5.61 20.81
C ARG A 169 -17.00 6.08 20.69
N SER A 170 -16.55 6.85 21.69
CA SER A 170 -15.16 7.29 21.84
C SER A 170 -14.74 7.24 23.30
N VAL A 171 -13.45 7.19 23.57
CA VAL A 171 -12.85 7.21 24.93
C VAL A 171 -11.93 8.41 25.07
N GLY A 172 -12.00 9.09 26.21
CA GLY A 172 -11.23 10.30 26.46
C GLY A 172 -11.89 11.58 25.92
N PHE A 173 -11.21 12.72 26.10
CA PHE A 173 -11.71 14.04 25.70
C PHE A 173 -10.62 14.87 25.02
N GLY A 174 -11.05 15.79 24.16
CA GLY A 174 -10.15 16.72 23.48
C GLY A 174 -9.11 16.03 22.61
N MET A 175 -7.88 16.49 22.66
CA MET A 175 -6.78 15.94 21.86
C MET A 175 -6.40 14.49 22.21
N GLN A 176 -6.78 14.01 23.39
CA GLN A 176 -6.52 12.61 23.82
C GLN A 176 -7.68 11.67 23.53
N GLN A 177 -8.74 12.14 22.87
CA GLN A 177 -9.90 11.33 22.50
C GLN A 177 -9.51 10.24 21.50
N VAL A 178 -9.75 9.00 21.83
CA VAL A 178 -9.59 7.83 20.94
C VAL A 178 -10.96 7.44 20.41
N ARG A 179 -11.11 7.44 19.09
CA ARG A 179 -12.41 7.27 18.41
C ARG A 179 -12.70 5.81 18.07
N SER A 180 -11.66 5.01 17.85
CA SER A 180 -11.77 3.59 17.51
C SER A 180 -10.42 2.89 17.64
N LEU A 181 -10.40 1.57 17.42
CA LEU A 181 -9.20 0.76 17.31
C LEU A 181 -8.23 1.29 16.20
N PRO A 182 -8.66 1.57 14.95
CA PRO A 182 -7.79 2.19 13.94
C PRO A 182 -7.20 3.53 14.38
N ASP A 183 -7.99 4.42 15.00
CA ASP A 183 -7.50 5.70 15.52
C ASP A 183 -6.48 5.51 16.65
N ALA A 184 -6.63 4.47 17.48
CA ALA A 184 -5.64 4.11 18.51
C ALA A 184 -4.31 3.68 17.86
N VAL A 185 -4.36 2.87 16.80
CA VAL A 185 -3.18 2.44 16.05
C VAL A 185 -2.46 3.63 15.42
N ALA A 186 -3.19 4.54 14.77
CA ALA A 186 -2.64 5.76 14.20
C ALA A 186 -1.82 6.55 15.21
N ARG A 187 -2.40 6.81 16.39
CA ARG A 187 -1.75 7.57 17.46
C ARG A 187 -0.47 6.93 17.96
N VAL A 188 -0.47 5.59 18.09
CA VAL A 188 0.72 4.88 18.55
C VAL A 188 1.81 4.88 17.49
N LEU A 189 1.47 4.78 16.20
CA LEU A 189 2.42 4.93 15.09
C LEU A 189 3.05 6.32 15.07
N GLU A 190 2.27 7.38 15.22
CA GLU A 190 2.76 8.77 15.25
C GLU A 190 3.74 8.99 16.41
N LEU A 191 3.36 8.57 17.63
CA LEU A 191 4.22 8.68 18.79
C LEU A 191 5.53 7.88 18.64
N HIS A 192 5.49 6.78 17.89
CA HIS A 192 6.68 6.00 17.60
C HIS A 192 7.60 6.74 16.62
N ILE A 193 7.04 7.27 15.53
CA ILE A 193 7.78 8.06 14.54
C ILE A 193 8.44 9.27 15.23
N GLU A 194 7.70 10.02 16.03
CA GLU A 194 8.25 11.16 16.79
C GLU A 194 9.40 10.75 17.72
N SER A 195 9.31 9.55 18.32
CA SER A 195 10.38 9.05 19.19
C SER A 195 11.66 8.68 18.42
N LEU A 196 11.53 8.13 17.21
CA LEU A 196 12.66 7.82 16.32
C LEU A 196 13.34 9.10 15.85
N GLU A 197 12.58 10.09 15.40
CA GLU A 197 13.11 11.38 14.95
C GLU A 197 13.89 12.12 16.06
N LYS A 198 13.40 12.08 17.29
CA LYS A 198 14.12 12.63 18.45
C LYS A 198 15.44 11.94 18.71
N GLN A 199 15.46 10.59 18.64
CA GLN A 199 16.68 9.81 18.84
C GLN A 199 17.73 10.07 17.75
N GLU A 200 17.31 10.26 16.51
CA GLU A 200 18.20 10.61 15.39
C GLU A 200 18.80 12.00 15.57
N THR A 201 17.99 12.96 16.02
CA THR A 201 18.44 14.33 16.29
C THR A 201 19.45 14.36 17.43
N GLU A 202 19.23 13.61 18.52
CA GLU A 202 20.15 13.52 19.65
C GLU A 202 21.49 12.87 19.28
N LYS A 203 21.49 11.85 18.43
CA LYS A 203 22.72 11.20 17.92
C LYS A 203 23.56 12.12 17.04
N GLN A 204 22.95 13.07 16.33
CA GLN A 204 23.66 14.05 15.49
C GLN A 204 24.27 15.19 16.30
N VAL A 205 23.78 15.47 17.50
CA VAL A 205 24.23 16.59 18.37
C VAL A 205 25.39 16.15 19.30
N THR A 206 25.60 14.86 19.53
CA THR A 206 26.76 14.34 20.29
C THR A 206 27.83 13.85 19.30
N PRO A 207 28.86 14.69 18.98
CA PRO A 207 30.04 14.19 18.28
C PRO A 207 30.76 13.21 19.21
N SER A 208 31.16 12.08 18.66
CA SER A 208 32.02 11.12 19.33
C SER A 208 33.36 11.82 19.67
N ASP A 209 33.66 11.95 20.97
CA ASP A 209 35.01 12.20 21.44
C ASP A 209 35.91 10.99 21.20
#